data_7594f9c6b89ee824d91cd0a90e1fb2a0
#
_entry.id   7594f9c6b89ee824d91cd0a90e1fb2a0
#
_cell.length_a   1.000
_cell.length_b   1.000
_cell.length_c   1.000
_cell.angle_alpha   90.00
_cell.angle_beta   90.00
_cell.angle_gamma   90.00
#
_symmetry.space_group_name_H-M   'P 1'
#
loop_
_entity.id
_entity.type
_entity.pdbx_description
1 polymer ?
#
loop_
_entity_poly.entity_id
_entity_poly.type
_entity_poly.pdbx_seq_one_letter_code
_entity_poly.pdbx_strand_id
1 'polypeptide(L)'
;MTNDKSDFTQGSILKKLVAFMMPVLGALILQAAYGAVDLLVVGRFGSTAGLSGVSTGSQVLNLVTFVVTQLSMGITVLIGRYLGEKRPQLIGGVIGGGAVVFAVISVVLFAVMVTLARPISVLMQAPAEAVNLTATYVRICGSGIFFIVAYNVLAAIFRGLGDSKSPLMFVLVACIINIVGDLALVAGLHMDAAGAAIATVAAQACSVVFAVVLLVKRELPFTLKKENFRWNKQCLKFLQVGLPLAVQECLTQISFLALCAFINRLGLEASSGYGVACKIVNFAMLVPSALMQSMASFVSQNVGAGKHKRAKQSMFTGIGVGLVIGCCVFLLVFLKGDLLSSIFTTDAAVVAHAYDYLKGFAPETLGTAILFSMMGYFNGNNKTVFVMAQGLIQTLLVRLPLAYYMSIQPNASLTKIGMAAPISTAVGIVLCIGCYLYMHRGEKKV
;
A
#
# COMPACT_ATOMS: atom_id res chain seq x y z
N MET A 1 1.81 23.15 22.76
CA MET A 1 0.77 23.64 21.83
C MET A 1 0.80 22.72 20.61
N THR A 2 -0.21 21.89 20.40
CA THR A 2 -0.33 21.08 19.19
C THR A 2 -0.42 22.04 17.99
N ASN A 3 0.48 21.88 17.03
CA ASN A 3 0.50 22.70 15.83
C ASN A 3 -0.90 22.59 15.18
N ASP A 4 -1.59 23.71 14.96
CA ASP A 4 -2.99 23.77 14.45
C ASP A 4 -3.20 22.95 13.16
N LYS A 5 -2.12 22.65 12.44
CA LYS A 5 -2.13 21.85 11.21
C LYS A 5 -2.30 20.34 11.42
N SER A 6 -1.96 19.81 12.59
CA SER A 6 -2.07 18.35 12.91
C SER A 6 -3.36 17.99 13.67
N ASP A 7 -4.15 18.99 14.08
CA ASP A 7 -5.45 18.78 14.72
C ASP A 7 -6.58 18.69 13.67
N PHE A 8 -7.08 17.49 13.42
CA PHE A 8 -8.16 17.23 12.47
C PHE A 8 -9.56 17.49 13.05
N THR A 9 -9.65 17.78 14.34
CA THR A 9 -10.93 17.95 15.01
C THR A 9 -11.57 19.33 14.77
N GLN A 10 -10.83 20.29 14.18
CA GLN A 10 -11.25 21.66 13.97
C GLN A 10 -10.96 22.13 12.54
N GLY A 11 -11.54 23.26 12.14
CA GLY A 11 -11.29 23.93 10.84
C GLY A 11 -11.92 23.20 9.64
N SER A 12 -11.58 23.62 8.42
CA SER A 12 -12.12 23.08 7.17
C SER A 12 -11.69 21.63 6.95
N ILE A 13 -12.65 20.73 6.77
CA ILE A 13 -12.40 19.30 6.49
C ILE A 13 -11.65 19.14 5.18
N LEU A 14 -12.15 19.75 4.10
CA LEU A 14 -11.55 19.65 2.77
C LEU A 14 -10.08 20.09 2.77
N LYS A 15 -9.81 21.28 3.32
CA LYS A 15 -8.44 21.85 3.33
C LYS A 15 -7.48 20.96 4.12
N LYS A 16 -7.89 20.47 5.30
CA LYS A 16 -7.05 19.64 6.15
C LYS A 16 -6.86 18.23 5.58
N LEU A 17 -7.91 17.63 5.03
CA LEU A 17 -7.84 16.31 4.40
C LEU A 17 -6.92 16.32 3.18
N VAL A 18 -7.08 17.29 2.27
CA VAL A 18 -6.23 17.41 1.08
C VAL A 18 -4.78 17.73 1.47
N ALA A 19 -4.56 18.67 2.40
CA ALA A 19 -3.23 19.02 2.88
C ALA A 19 -2.49 17.84 3.55
N PHE A 20 -3.22 16.90 4.14
CA PHE A 20 -2.66 15.67 4.72
C PHE A 20 -2.47 14.58 3.66
N MET A 21 -3.41 14.42 2.73
CA MET A 21 -3.39 13.41 1.67
C MET A 21 -2.26 13.65 0.66
N MET A 22 -1.99 14.92 0.28
CA MET A 22 -0.99 15.22 -0.75
C MET A 22 0.42 14.73 -0.41
N PRO A 23 0.96 14.93 0.81
CA PRO A 23 2.24 14.32 1.18
C PRO A 23 2.20 12.79 1.25
N VAL A 24 1.07 12.17 1.66
CA VAL A 24 0.92 10.71 1.63
C VAL A 24 0.99 10.21 0.19
N LEU A 25 0.27 10.85 -0.72
CA LEU A 25 0.33 10.52 -2.15
C LEU A 25 1.73 10.71 -2.73
N GLY A 26 2.39 11.82 -2.38
CA GLY A 26 3.77 12.09 -2.79
C GLY A 26 4.74 11.00 -2.32
N ALA A 27 4.58 10.50 -1.08
CA ALA A 27 5.38 9.40 -0.56
C ALA A 27 5.16 8.09 -1.36
N LEU A 28 3.90 7.77 -1.68
CA LEU A 28 3.57 6.58 -2.48
C LEU A 28 4.12 6.68 -3.92
N ILE A 29 4.04 7.86 -4.54
CA ILE A 29 4.60 8.10 -5.88
C ILE A 29 6.13 7.94 -5.85
N LEU A 30 6.81 8.52 -4.87
CA LEU A 30 8.26 8.36 -4.74
C LEU A 30 8.67 6.91 -4.50
N GLN A 31 7.92 6.16 -3.70
CA GLN A 31 8.15 4.73 -3.50
C GLN A 31 8.02 3.93 -4.81
N ALA A 32 6.97 4.21 -5.59
CA ALA A 32 6.79 3.57 -6.90
C ALA A 32 7.90 3.98 -7.88
N ALA A 33 8.33 5.23 -7.84
CA ALA A 33 9.36 5.77 -8.72
C ALA A 33 10.75 5.15 -8.43
N TYR A 34 11.19 5.06 -7.17
CA TYR A 34 12.50 4.48 -6.91
C TYR A 34 12.54 2.98 -7.23
N GLY A 35 11.47 2.23 -6.99
CA GLY A 35 11.39 0.82 -7.43
C GLY A 35 11.48 0.66 -8.95
N ALA A 36 10.97 1.64 -9.72
CA ALA A 36 11.15 1.67 -11.17
C ALA A 36 12.61 2.01 -11.56
N VAL A 37 13.27 2.90 -10.81
CA VAL A 37 14.68 3.27 -11.05
C VAL A 37 15.61 2.08 -10.77
N ASP A 38 15.39 1.30 -9.71
CA ASP A 38 16.14 0.05 -9.46
C ASP A 38 16.16 -0.84 -10.72
N LEU A 39 14.96 -1.08 -11.30
CA LEU A 39 14.84 -1.91 -12.50
C LEU A 39 15.49 -1.29 -13.73
N LEU A 40 15.44 0.05 -13.86
CA LEU A 40 16.09 0.75 -14.97
C LEU A 40 17.62 0.67 -14.88
N VAL A 41 18.18 0.86 -13.69
CA VAL A 41 19.65 0.81 -13.48
C VAL A 41 20.15 -0.61 -13.70
N VAL A 42 19.50 -1.62 -13.10
CA VAL A 42 19.88 -3.03 -13.32
C VAL A 42 19.66 -3.44 -14.76
N GLY A 43 18.59 -2.99 -15.43
CA GLY A 43 18.33 -3.31 -16.82
C GLY A 43 19.35 -2.70 -17.80
N ARG A 44 19.96 -1.56 -17.44
CA ARG A 44 20.94 -0.87 -18.28
C ARG A 44 22.38 -1.30 -18.01
N PHE A 45 22.73 -1.60 -16.79
CA PHE A 45 24.11 -1.83 -16.35
C PHE A 45 24.35 -3.24 -15.80
N GLY A 46 23.30 -3.98 -15.47
CA GLY A 46 23.36 -5.35 -15.00
C GLY A 46 23.14 -6.39 -16.10
N SER A 47 23.05 -7.65 -15.70
CA SER A 47 22.72 -8.76 -16.60
C SER A 47 21.21 -8.93 -16.81
N THR A 48 20.81 -9.59 -17.90
CA THR A 48 19.39 -9.94 -18.13
C THR A 48 18.85 -10.83 -17.03
N ALA A 49 19.67 -11.76 -16.54
CA ALA A 49 19.33 -12.62 -15.40
C ALA A 49 19.20 -11.81 -14.09
N GLY A 50 20.06 -10.78 -13.90
CA GLY A 50 19.99 -9.85 -12.78
C GLY A 50 18.71 -9.02 -12.79
N LEU A 51 18.33 -8.48 -13.94
CA LEU A 51 17.08 -7.75 -14.11
C LEU A 51 15.88 -8.63 -13.75
N SER A 52 15.84 -9.87 -14.24
CA SER A 52 14.80 -10.84 -13.88
C SER A 52 14.83 -11.16 -12.39
N GLY A 53 16.03 -11.28 -11.80
CA GLY A 53 16.23 -11.53 -10.36
C GLY A 53 15.68 -10.40 -9.49
N VAL A 54 15.99 -9.14 -9.83
CA VAL A 54 15.47 -7.96 -9.12
C VAL A 54 13.97 -7.83 -9.33
N SER A 55 13.47 -8.02 -10.54
CA SER A 55 12.03 -7.94 -10.84
C SER A 55 11.22 -8.93 -10.00
N THR A 56 11.65 -10.19 -9.93
CA THR A 56 10.96 -11.24 -9.16
C THR A 56 11.16 -11.04 -7.65
N GLY A 57 12.39 -10.71 -7.23
CA GLY A 57 12.71 -10.48 -5.81
C GLY A 57 11.98 -9.27 -5.23
N SER A 58 11.82 -8.19 -5.99
CA SER A 58 11.08 -7.01 -5.57
C SER A 58 9.58 -7.28 -5.39
N GLN A 59 8.99 -8.21 -6.14
CA GLN A 59 7.60 -8.63 -5.91
C GLN A 59 7.41 -9.27 -4.53
N VAL A 60 8.37 -10.12 -4.10
CA VAL A 60 8.38 -10.71 -2.76
C VAL A 60 8.48 -9.62 -1.69
N LEU A 61 9.41 -8.66 -1.88
CA LEU A 61 9.60 -7.55 -0.96
C LEU A 61 8.36 -6.64 -0.88
N ASN A 62 7.72 -6.36 -2.01
CA ASN A 62 6.50 -5.57 -2.07
C ASN A 62 5.35 -6.25 -1.32
N LEU A 63 5.15 -7.57 -1.49
CA LEU A 63 4.15 -8.32 -0.72
C LEU A 63 4.36 -8.16 0.79
N VAL A 64 5.58 -8.37 1.27
CA VAL A 64 5.93 -8.23 2.68
C VAL A 64 5.69 -6.79 3.15
N THR A 65 6.13 -5.80 2.37
CA THR A 65 5.97 -4.38 2.69
C THR A 65 4.49 -3.97 2.77
N PHE A 66 3.64 -4.42 1.85
CA PHE A 66 2.21 -4.13 1.87
C PHE A 66 1.52 -4.74 3.09
N VAL A 67 1.83 -5.99 3.42
CA VAL A 67 1.29 -6.66 4.62
C VAL A 67 1.71 -5.93 5.90
N VAL A 68 2.98 -5.55 6.02
CA VAL A 68 3.50 -4.78 7.17
C VAL A 68 2.85 -3.39 7.24
N THR A 69 2.67 -2.73 6.11
CA THR A 69 2.01 -1.41 6.05
C THR A 69 0.56 -1.48 6.54
N GLN A 70 -0.19 -2.49 6.10
CA GLN A 70 -1.56 -2.69 6.53
C GLN A 70 -1.66 -3.07 8.01
N LEU A 71 -0.74 -3.91 8.49
CA LEU A 71 -0.67 -4.24 9.92
C LEU A 71 -0.35 -2.99 10.76
N SER A 72 0.57 -2.14 10.31
CA SER A 72 0.95 -0.90 10.99
C SER A 72 -0.16 0.18 10.97
N MET A 73 -1.18 0.05 10.10
CA MET A 73 -2.36 0.91 10.12
C MET A 73 -3.06 0.89 11.49
N GLY A 74 -3.01 -0.25 12.20
CA GLY A 74 -3.51 -0.34 13.57
C GLY A 74 -2.86 0.65 14.53
N ILE A 75 -1.55 0.90 14.39
CA ILE A 75 -0.83 1.93 15.16
C ILE A 75 -1.34 3.32 14.79
N THR A 76 -1.48 3.62 13.50
CA THR A 76 -2.01 4.90 13.00
C THR A 76 -3.38 5.22 13.60
N VAL A 77 -4.30 4.27 13.51
CA VAL A 77 -5.69 4.43 14.00
C VAL A 77 -5.72 4.62 15.52
N LEU A 78 -4.94 3.83 16.25
CA LEU A 78 -4.96 3.88 17.72
C LEU A 78 -4.32 5.17 18.26
N ILE A 79 -3.21 5.63 17.67
CA ILE A 79 -2.60 6.92 18.01
C ILE A 79 -3.56 8.08 17.70
N GLY A 80 -4.14 8.12 16.50
CA GLY A 80 -5.11 9.15 16.14
C GLY A 80 -6.29 9.20 17.11
N ARG A 81 -6.80 8.03 17.50
CA ARG A 81 -7.90 7.93 18.46
C ARG A 81 -7.51 8.49 19.83
N TYR A 82 -6.34 8.12 20.39
CA TYR A 82 -5.90 8.63 21.69
C TYR A 82 -5.58 10.13 21.69
N LEU A 83 -5.12 10.67 20.56
CA LEU A 83 -5.01 12.12 20.40
C LEU A 83 -6.37 12.80 20.47
N GLY A 84 -7.36 12.26 19.76
CA GLY A 84 -8.74 12.76 19.81
C GLY A 84 -9.35 12.68 21.21
N GLU A 85 -9.15 11.57 21.93
CA GLU A 85 -9.59 11.36 23.32
C GLU A 85 -8.86 12.24 24.33
N LYS A 86 -7.84 13.01 23.91
CA LYS A 86 -6.95 13.80 24.80
C LYS A 86 -6.23 12.93 25.86
N ARG A 87 -5.85 11.72 25.46
CA ARG A 87 -5.15 10.72 26.32
C ARG A 87 -3.77 10.39 25.77
N PRO A 88 -2.87 11.40 25.61
CA PRO A 88 -1.56 11.21 24.96
C PRO A 88 -0.65 10.25 25.75
N GLN A 89 -0.86 10.09 27.05
CA GLN A 89 -0.09 9.16 27.89
C GLN A 89 -0.19 7.69 27.43
N LEU A 90 -1.25 7.31 26.70
CA LEU A 90 -1.40 5.96 26.17
C LEU A 90 -0.60 5.73 24.88
N ILE A 91 -0.22 6.79 24.19
CA ILE A 91 0.50 6.72 22.90
C ILE A 91 1.88 6.09 23.09
N GLY A 92 2.57 6.43 24.20
CA GLY A 92 3.86 5.80 24.53
C GLY A 92 3.77 4.26 24.59
N GLY A 93 2.68 3.73 25.16
CA GLY A 93 2.42 2.29 25.21
C GLY A 93 2.12 1.68 23.82
N VAL A 94 1.48 2.44 22.91
CA VAL A 94 1.25 2.00 21.52
C VAL A 94 2.58 1.91 20.76
N ILE A 95 3.42 2.94 20.87
CA ILE A 95 4.73 2.99 20.19
C ILE A 95 5.66 1.91 20.73
N GLY A 96 5.80 1.82 22.06
CA GLY A 96 6.69 0.83 22.67
C GLY A 96 6.21 -0.61 22.45
N GLY A 97 4.91 -0.87 22.60
CA GLY A 97 4.31 -2.17 22.28
C GLY A 97 4.42 -2.50 20.78
N GLY A 98 4.24 -1.50 19.92
CA GLY A 98 4.45 -1.63 18.48
C GLY A 98 5.89 -2.03 18.16
N ALA A 99 6.88 -1.37 18.76
CA ALA A 99 8.29 -1.72 18.56
C ALA A 99 8.58 -3.18 18.91
N VAL A 100 8.01 -3.69 20.03
CA VAL A 100 8.19 -5.10 20.44
C VAL A 100 7.54 -6.06 19.45
N VAL A 101 6.26 -5.84 19.10
CA VAL A 101 5.54 -6.72 18.17
C VAL A 101 6.20 -6.75 16.79
N PHE A 102 6.55 -5.59 16.25
CA PHE A 102 7.18 -5.52 14.93
C PHE A 102 8.63 -5.99 14.93
N ALA A 103 9.35 -5.92 16.07
CA ALA A 103 10.65 -6.59 16.24
C ALA A 103 10.51 -8.11 16.13
N VAL A 104 9.51 -8.71 16.78
CA VAL A 104 9.22 -10.16 16.67
C VAL A 104 8.87 -10.52 15.24
N ILE A 105 7.99 -9.74 14.59
CA ILE A 105 7.63 -9.96 13.18
C ILE A 105 8.86 -9.87 12.28
N SER A 106 9.75 -8.89 12.52
CA SER A 106 10.99 -8.73 11.75
C SER A 106 11.91 -9.95 11.90
N VAL A 107 12.02 -10.53 13.11
CA VAL A 107 12.81 -11.76 13.33
C VAL A 107 12.21 -12.94 12.55
N VAL A 108 10.90 -13.10 12.57
CA VAL A 108 10.22 -14.15 11.79
C VAL A 108 10.43 -13.95 10.29
N LEU A 109 10.22 -12.74 9.79
CA LEU A 109 10.43 -12.41 8.38
C LEU A 109 11.90 -12.59 7.96
N PHE A 110 12.85 -12.17 8.81
CA PHE A 110 14.28 -12.41 8.60
C PHE A 110 14.54 -13.91 8.44
N ALA A 111 14.08 -14.72 9.40
CA ALA A 111 14.27 -16.17 9.34
C ALA A 111 13.69 -16.76 8.05
N VAL A 112 12.46 -16.42 7.69
CA VAL A 112 11.77 -16.90 6.48
C VAL A 112 12.51 -16.45 5.22
N MET A 113 12.80 -15.16 5.06
CA MET A 113 13.37 -14.63 3.83
C MET A 113 14.83 -15.06 3.62
N VAL A 114 15.62 -15.22 4.70
CA VAL A 114 17.02 -15.64 4.59
C VAL A 114 17.15 -17.13 4.37
N THR A 115 16.40 -17.96 5.14
CA THR A 115 16.51 -19.43 5.04
C THR A 115 15.76 -20.01 3.85
N LEU A 116 14.58 -19.44 3.51
CA LEU A 116 13.72 -19.92 2.42
C LEU A 116 13.87 -19.09 1.13
N ALA A 117 14.91 -18.26 0.98
CA ALA A 117 15.11 -17.41 -0.18
C ALA A 117 15.03 -18.19 -1.51
N ARG A 118 15.71 -19.34 -1.61
CA ARG A 118 15.70 -20.18 -2.82
C ARG A 118 14.34 -20.86 -3.06
N PRO A 119 13.71 -21.55 -2.07
CA PRO A 119 12.34 -22.04 -2.21
C PRO A 119 11.34 -20.95 -2.62
N ILE A 120 11.43 -19.75 -2.04
CA ILE A 120 10.57 -18.61 -2.42
C ILE A 120 10.80 -18.24 -3.89
N SER A 121 12.05 -18.17 -4.35
CA SER A 121 12.36 -17.82 -5.74
C SER A 121 11.82 -18.86 -6.72
N VAL A 122 11.88 -20.14 -6.38
CA VAL A 122 11.29 -21.23 -7.18
C VAL A 122 9.76 -21.14 -7.17
N LEU A 123 9.14 -20.90 -6.01
CA LEU A 123 7.69 -20.70 -5.89
C LEU A 123 7.20 -19.52 -6.73
N MET A 124 8.00 -18.45 -6.81
CA MET A 124 7.72 -17.29 -7.65
C MET A 124 7.98 -17.55 -9.15
N GLN A 125 8.32 -18.78 -9.52
CA GLN A 125 8.60 -19.20 -10.90
C GLN A 125 9.69 -18.35 -11.58
N ALA A 126 10.72 -17.97 -10.81
CA ALA A 126 11.88 -17.30 -11.38
C ALA A 126 12.55 -18.19 -12.47
N PRO A 127 12.95 -17.64 -13.64
CA PRO A 127 13.68 -18.39 -14.66
C PRO A 127 14.91 -19.08 -14.07
N ALA A 128 15.26 -20.26 -14.56
CA ALA A 128 16.34 -21.09 -14.01
C ALA A 128 17.66 -20.33 -13.83
N GLU A 129 18.00 -19.46 -14.79
CA GLU A 129 19.21 -18.62 -14.78
C GLU A 129 19.12 -17.50 -13.73
N ALA A 130 17.92 -17.05 -13.37
CA ALA A 130 17.69 -15.96 -12.43
C ALA A 130 17.42 -16.43 -11.00
N VAL A 131 17.11 -17.71 -10.76
CA VAL A 131 16.74 -18.24 -9.41
C VAL A 131 17.76 -17.85 -8.34
N ASN A 132 19.06 -18.01 -8.64
CA ASN A 132 20.12 -17.70 -7.67
C ASN A 132 20.23 -16.20 -7.40
N LEU A 133 20.06 -15.36 -8.42
CA LEU A 133 20.09 -13.90 -8.29
C LEU A 133 18.85 -13.39 -7.55
N THR A 134 17.66 -13.95 -7.84
CA THR A 134 16.44 -13.70 -7.08
C THR A 134 16.62 -14.08 -5.60
N ALA A 135 17.15 -15.27 -5.33
CA ALA A 135 17.42 -15.73 -3.96
C ALA A 135 18.43 -14.84 -3.23
N THR A 136 19.45 -14.35 -3.93
CA THR A 136 20.44 -13.40 -3.39
C THR A 136 19.76 -12.08 -3.03
N TYR A 137 18.94 -11.53 -3.95
CA TYR A 137 18.17 -10.31 -3.70
C TYR A 137 17.26 -10.46 -2.48
N VAL A 138 16.44 -11.53 -2.44
CA VAL A 138 15.52 -11.81 -1.32
C VAL A 138 16.28 -11.99 0.00
N ARG A 139 17.44 -12.67 -0.02
CA ARG A 139 18.27 -12.90 1.18
C ARG A 139 18.86 -11.61 1.71
N ILE A 140 19.39 -10.74 0.85
CA ILE A 140 19.97 -9.44 1.26
C ILE A 140 18.86 -8.54 1.80
N CYS A 141 17.72 -8.41 1.10
CA CYS A 141 16.58 -7.63 1.57
C CYS A 141 16.01 -8.21 2.88
N GLY A 142 15.96 -9.55 3.01
CA GLY A 142 15.57 -10.24 4.24
C GLY A 142 16.53 -9.94 5.40
N SER A 143 17.81 -9.84 5.15
CA SER A 143 18.81 -9.44 6.17
C SER A 143 18.59 -8.01 6.65
N GLY A 144 18.09 -7.13 5.78
CA GLY A 144 17.75 -5.74 6.10
C GLY A 144 16.27 -5.52 6.49
N ILE A 145 15.47 -6.57 6.66
CA ILE A 145 14.02 -6.45 6.88
C ILE A 145 13.67 -5.63 8.12
N PHE A 146 14.52 -5.61 9.12
CA PHE A 146 14.37 -4.80 10.33
C PHE A 146 14.22 -3.31 10.01
N PHE A 147 14.99 -2.80 9.05
CA PHE A 147 14.90 -1.40 8.62
C PHE A 147 13.63 -1.15 7.82
N ILE A 148 13.23 -2.07 6.94
CA ILE A 148 12.03 -1.97 6.13
C ILE A 148 10.78 -1.95 7.02
N VAL A 149 10.72 -2.82 8.00
CA VAL A 149 9.62 -2.87 8.98
C VAL A 149 9.62 -1.61 9.85
N ALA A 150 10.79 -1.21 10.39
CA ALA A 150 10.91 -0.01 11.22
C ALA A 150 10.47 1.26 10.48
N TYR A 151 10.85 1.40 9.20
CA TYR A 151 10.40 2.49 8.34
C TYR A 151 8.87 2.57 8.26
N ASN A 152 8.19 1.46 7.99
CA ASN A 152 6.73 1.43 7.87
C ASN A 152 6.04 1.74 9.21
N VAL A 153 6.56 1.25 10.31
CA VAL A 153 6.05 1.53 11.67
C VAL A 153 6.22 3.00 12.01
N LEU A 154 7.40 3.59 11.76
CA LEU A 154 7.65 5.01 11.99
C LEU A 154 6.73 5.88 11.13
N ALA A 155 6.56 5.56 9.86
CA ALA A 155 5.61 6.25 8.98
C ALA A 155 4.18 6.16 9.52
N ALA A 156 3.77 5.01 10.06
CA ALA A 156 2.45 4.83 10.68
C ALA A 156 2.29 5.67 11.96
N ILE A 157 3.32 5.76 12.79
CA ILE A 157 3.34 6.62 13.99
C ILE A 157 3.13 8.08 13.60
N PHE A 158 3.91 8.60 12.65
CA PHE A 158 3.78 9.98 12.21
C PHE A 158 2.41 10.28 11.60
N ARG A 159 1.87 9.37 10.76
CA ARG A 159 0.50 9.51 10.23
C ARG A 159 -0.55 9.54 11.34
N GLY A 160 -0.39 8.69 12.36
CA GLY A 160 -1.27 8.68 13.54
C GLY A 160 -1.21 9.99 14.32
N LEU A 161 -0.03 10.63 14.40
CA LEU A 161 0.18 11.94 15.00
C LEU A 161 -0.34 13.11 14.14
N GLY A 162 -0.94 12.84 12.98
CA GLY A 162 -1.44 13.86 12.06
C GLY A 162 -0.34 14.53 11.24
N ASP A 163 0.82 13.89 11.11
CA ASP A 163 1.94 14.38 10.31
C ASP A 163 2.20 13.45 9.12
N SER A 164 1.87 13.93 7.93
CA SER A 164 2.15 13.24 6.67
C SER A 164 3.40 13.74 5.96
N LYS A 165 3.95 14.90 6.38
CA LYS A 165 5.12 15.49 5.74
C LYS A 165 6.41 14.77 6.13
N SER A 166 6.54 14.37 7.40
CA SER A 166 7.71 13.64 7.86
C SER A 166 7.88 12.30 7.12
N PRO A 167 6.85 11.44 6.96
CA PRO A 167 6.95 10.25 6.11
C PRO A 167 7.38 10.55 4.66
N LEU A 168 6.90 11.63 4.05
CA LEU A 168 7.36 12.04 2.72
C LEU A 168 8.86 12.35 2.70
N MET A 169 9.36 13.03 3.72
CA MET A 169 10.80 13.34 3.85
C MET A 169 11.63 12.06 4.02
N PHE A 170 11.13 11.06 4.77
CA PHE A 170 11.83 9.78 4.91
C PHE A 170 11.97 9.07 3.56
N VAL A 171 10.89 9.03 2.78
CA VAL A 171 10.90 8.43 1.43
C VAL A 171 11.85 9.19 0.51
N LEU A 172 11.85 10.51 0.57
CA LEU A 172 12.75 11.32 -0.27
C LEU A 172 14.23 11.00 0.03
N VAL A 173 14.59 10.90 1.31
CA VAL A 173 15.94 10.50 1.72
C VAL A 173 16.25 9.10 1.22
N ALA A 174 15.33 8.14 1.41
CA ALA A 174 15.51 6.78 0.91
C ALA A 174 15.68 6.75 -0.62
N CYS A 175 14.85 7.50 -1.36
CA CYS A 175 14.91 7.57 -2.82
C CYS A 175 16.28 8.07 -3.32
N ILE A 176 16.78 9.16 -2.74
CA ILE A 176 18.09 9.72 -3.14
C ILE A 176 19.22 8.71 -2.86
N ILE A 177 19.24 8.10 -1.65
CA ILE A 177 20.30 7.16 -1.27
C ILE A 177 20.22 5.88 -2.11
N ASN A 178 19.01 5.40 -2.41
CA ASN A 178 18.81 4.23 -3.24
C ASN A 178 19.34 4.48 -4.68
N ILE A 179 18.95 5.59 -5.32
CA ILE A 179 19.42 5.92 -6.67
C ILE A 179 20.95 6.05 -6.71
N VAL A 180 21.53 6.75 -5.75
CA VAL A 180 23.01 6.88 -5.66
C VAL A 180 23.66 5.53 -5.40
N GLY A 181 23.06 4.72 -4.52
CA GLY A 181 23.54 3.36 -4.21
C GLY A 181 23.49 2.44 -5.43
N ASP A 182 22.40 2.46 -6.19
CA ASP A 182 22.25 1.66 -7.42
C ASP A 182 23.30 2.05 -8.47
N LEU A 183 23.49 3.35 -8.69
CA LEU A 183 24.50 3.82 -9.62
C LEU A 183 25.91 3.44 -9.17
N ALA A 184 26.21 3.49 -7.87
CA ALA A 184 27.52 3.13 -7.35
C ALA A 184 27.76 1.61 -7.38
N LEU A 185 26.79 0.81 -6.91
CA LEU A 185 26.95 -0.64 -6.72
C LEU A 185 26.65 -1.43 -7.99
N VAL A 186 25.64 -1.05 -8.76
CA VAL A 186 25.26 -1.76 -9.99
C VAL A 186 26.05 -1.25 -11.18
N ALA A 187 26.07 0.07 -11.43
CA ALA A 187 26.76 0.62 -12.58
C ALA A 187 28.28 0.74 -12.36
N GLY A 188 28.72 1.12 -11.13
CA GLY A 188 30.14 1.30 -10.82
C GLY A 188 30.87 0.01 -10.46
N LEU A 189 30.31 -0.80 -9.54
CA LEU A 189 30.93 -2.02 -9.05
C LEU A 189 30.43 -3.31 -9.72
N HIS A 190 29.47 -3.21 -10.64
CA HIS A 190 28.88 -4.34 -11.39
C HIS A 190 28.35 -5.47 -10.49
N MET A 191 27.76 -5.11 -9.33
CA MET A 191 27.24 -6.09 -8.36
C MET A 191 25.86 -6.66 -8.74
N ASP A 192 25.28 -6.24 -9.87
CA ASP A 192 24.02 -6.75 -10.42
C ASP A 192 22.85 -6.72 -9.38
N ALA A 193 22.06 -7.80 -9.26
CA ALA A 193 20.95 -7.89 -8.32
C ALA A 193 21.37 -7.72 -6.84
N ALA A 194 22.58 -8.14 -6.47
CA ALA A 194 23.10 -7.93 -5.12
C ALA A 194 23.31 -6.44 -4.81
N GLY A 195 23.83 -5.67 -5.79
CA GLY A 195 24.03 -4.24 -5.66
C GLY A 195 22.72 -3.49 -5.41
N ALA A 196 21.68 -3.79 -6.19
CA ALA A 196 20.34 -3.19 -6.01
C ALA A 196 19.73 -3.54 -4.63
N ALA A 197 19.86 -4.79 -4.18
CA ALA A 197 19.37 -5.19 -2.86
C ALA A 197 20.09 -4.46 -1.72
N ILE A 198 21.41 -4.30 -1.80
CA ILE A 198 22.21 -3.56 -0.80
C ILE A 198 21.83 -2.08 -0.80
N ALA A 199 21.69 -1.46 -1.98
CA ALA A 199 21.25 -0.08 -2.11
C ALA A 199 19.89 0.16 -1.45
N THR A 200 18.92 -0.74 -1.71
CA THR A 200 17.59 -0.70 -1.11
C THR A 200 17.66 -0.78 0.42
N VAL A 201 18.41 -1.75 0.97
CA VAL A 201 18.55 -1.91 2.44
C VAL A 201 19.26 -0.70 3.06
N ALA A 202 20.34 -0.21 2.45
CA ALA A 202 21.06 0.97 2.93
C ALA A 202 20.16 2.23 2.92
N ALA A 203 19.39 2.42 1.86
CA ALA A 203 18.43 3.52 1.75
C ALA A 203 17.38 3.48 2.88
N GLN A 204 16.81 2.30 3.15
CA GLN A 204 15.87 2.11 4.24
C GLN A 204 16.51 2.34 5.62
N ALA A 205 17.73 1.84 5.84
CA ALA A 205 18.46 2.06 7.09
C ALA A 205 18.70 3.56 7.36
N CYS A 206 19.19 4.30 6.38
CA CYS A 206 19.39 5.75 6.50
C CYS A 206 18.07 6.50 6.74
N SER A 207 17.02 6.09 6.06
CA SER A 207 15.67 6.66 6.24
C SER A 207 15.14 6.43 7.66
N VAL A 208 15.37 5.24 8.23
CA VAL A 208 14.99 4.92 9.64
C VAL A 208 15.77 5.78 10.61
N VAL A 209 17.10 5.93 10.43
CA VAL A 209 17.92 6.80 11.27
C VAL A 209 17.40 8.24 11.23
N PHE A 210 17.12 8.76 10.04
CA PHE A 210 16.55 10.09 9.86
C PHE A 210 15.19 10.24 10.55
N ALA A 211 14.31 9.24 10.39
CA ALA A 211 12.98 9.22 11.02
C ALA A 211 13.06 9.19 12.56
N VAL A 212 13.97 8.40 13.13
CA VAL A 212 14.19 8.33 14.58
C VAL A 212 14.73 9.67 15.11
N VAL A 213 15.70 10.28 14.41
CA VAL A 213 16.22 11.60 14.79
C VAL A 213 15.11 12.65 14.80
N LEU A 214 14.24 12.67 13.78
CA LEU A 214 13.09 13.58 13.75
C LEU A 214 12.10 13.30 14.89
N LEU A 215 11.83 12.02 15.18
CA LEU A 215 10.92 11.65 16.28
C LEU A 215 11.45 12.10 17.65
N VAL A 216 12.75 11.92 17.90
CA VAL A 216 13.39 12.28 19.19
C VAL A 216 13.52 13.81 19.34
N LYS A 217 13.81 14.54 18.27
CA LYS A 217 13.93 16.00 18.29
C LYS A 217 12.57 16.71 18.38
N ARG A 218 11.48 16.00 18.11
CA ARG A 218 10.13 16.58 18.15
C ARG A 218 9.63 16.68 19.60
N GLU A 219 9.04 17.82 19.96
CA GLU A 219 8.25 17.93 21.18
C GLU A 219 6.99 17.04 21.05
N LEU A 220 7.05 15.88 21.66
CA LEU A 220 5.95 14.92 21.66
C LEU A 220 4.97 15.26 22.79
N PRO A 221 3.66 15.13 22.58
CA PRO A 221 2.67 15.35 23.62
C PRO A 221 2.65 14.24 24.69
N PHE A 222 3.62 13.32 24.66
CA PHE A 222 3.77 12.18 25.58
C PHE A 222 5.25 11.88 25.81
N THR A 223 5.54 11.16 26.86
CA THR A 223 6.90 10.69 27.20
C THR A 223 7.07 9.23 26.85
N LEU A 224 8.16 8.90 26.13
CA LEU A 224 8.58 7.53 25.88
C LEU A 224 9.41 7.05 27.09
N LYS A 225 8.86 6.12 27.87
CA LYS A 225 9.56 5.49 29.00
C LYS A 225 10.05 4.11 28.58
N LYS A 226 11.16 3.62 29.17
CA LYS A 226 11.67 2.25 28.93
C LYS A 226 10.62 1.18 29.23
N GLU A 227 9.73 1.41 30.18
CA GLU A 227 8.63 0.53 30.56
C GLU A 227 7.59 0.34 29.45
N ASN A 228 7.51 1.26 28.50
CA ASN A 228 6.60 1.14 27.36
C ASN A 228 7.04 0.06 26.37
N PHE A 229 8.35 -0.24 26.30
CA PHE A 229 8.94 -1.22 25.38
C PHE A 229 8.81 -2.65 25.91
N ARG A 230 7.58 -3.05 26.19
CA ARG A 230 7.20 -4.40 26.59
C ARG A 230 5.84 -4.76 26.02
N TRP A 231 5.52 -6.05 26.03
CA TRP A 231 4.17 -6.50 25.70
C TRP A 231 3.16 -5.87 26.66
N ASN A 232 2.18 -5.17 26.13
CA ASN A 232 1.18 -4.45 26.91
C ASN A 232 -0.21 -4.53 26.24
N LYS A 233 -1.25 -4.06 26.93
CA LYS A 233 -2.64 -4.10 26.43
C LYS A 233 -2.84 -3.37 25.09
N GLN A 234 -1.97 -2.42 24.72
CA GLN A 234 -2.07 -1.70 23.45
C GLN A 234 -1.65 -2.58 22.28
N CYS A 235 -0.76 -3.58 22.51
CA CYS A 235 -0.37 -4.55 21.48
C CYS A 235 -1.59 -5.28 20.91
N LEU A 236 -2.45 -5.80 21.78
CA LEU A 236 -3.68 -6.49 21.35
C LEU A 236 -4.63 -5.54 20.61
N LYS A 237 -4.76 -4.30 21.10
CA LYS A 237 -5.67 -3.31 20.48
C LYS A 237 -5.27 -2.94 19.05
N PHE A 238 -3.99 -2.63 18.80
CA PHE A 238 -3.59 -2.28 17.44
C PHE A 238 -3.53 -3.52 16.54
N LEU A 239 -3.23 -4.71 17.07
CA LEU A 239 -3.30 -5.96 16.31
C LEU A 239 -4.74 -6.29 15.90
N GLN A 240 -5.73 -6.06 16.77
CA GLN A 240 -7.15 -6.24 16.42
C GLN A 240 -7.57 -5.35 15.25
N VAL A 241 -6.94 -4.20 15.07
CA VAL A 241 -7.18 -3.30 13.93
C VAL A 241 -6.36 -3.72 12.71
N GLY A 242 -5.08 -3.95 12.89
CA GLY A 242 -4.13 -4.15 11.78
C GLY A 242 -4.15 -5.57 11.20
N LEU A 243 -4.36 -6.61 12.04
CA LEU A 243 -4.32 -7.99 11.57
C LEU A 243 -5.39 -8.31 10.51
N PRO A 244 -6.66 -7.91 10.68
CA PRO A 244 -7.65 -8.10 9.63
C PRO A 244 -7.24 -7.46 8.30
N LEU A 245 -6.67 -6.25 8.33
CA LEU A 245 -6.22 -5.54 7.13
C LEU A 245 -5.02 -6.23 6.47
N ALA A 246 -4.09 -6.75 7.27
CA ALA A 246 -2.94 -7.51 6.77
C ALA A 246 -3.37 -8.82 6.09
N VAL A 247 -4.33 -9.54 6.67
CA VAL A 247 -4.92 -10.76 6.09
C VAL A 247 -5.64 -10.43 4.77
N GLN A 248 -6.44 -9.36 4.76
CA GLN A 248 -7.10 -8.89 3.52
C GLN A 248 -6.09 -8.60 2.43
N GLU A 249 -5.02 -7.87 2.74
CA GLU A 249 -3.98 -7.51 1.78
C GLU A 249 -3.29 -8.75 1.21
N CYS A 250 -2.89 -9.70 2.05
CA CYS A 250 -2.27 -10.95 1.64
C CYS A 250 -3.16 -11.71 0.62
N LEU A 251 -4.45 -11.85 0.93
CA LEU A 251 -5.40 -12.55 0.05
C LEU A 251 -5.69 -11.77 -1.24
N THR A 252 -5.66 -10.43 -1.19
CA THR A 252 -5.77 -9.59 -2.38
C THR A 252 -4.59 -9.82 -3.32
N GLN A 253 -3.36 -9.87 -2.81
CA GLN A 253 -2.16 -10.15 -3.62
C GLN A 253 -2.22 -11.56 -4.25
N ILE A 254 -2.68 -12.56 -3.51
CA ILE A 254 -2.90 -13.91 -4.04
C ILE A 254 -3.93 -13.89 -5.18
N SER A 255 -4.98 -13.09 -5.07
CA SER A 255 -5.99 -12.96 -6.11
C SER A 255 -5.45 -12.35 -7.42
N PHE A 256 -4.50 -11.42 -7.32
CA PHE A 256 -3.83 -10.89 -8.51
C PHE A 256 -3.00 -11.95 -9.23
N LEU A 257 -2.33 -12.84 -8.48
CA LEU A 257 -1.60 -13.97 -9.08
C LEU A 257 -2.55 -14.94 -9.78
N ALA A 258 -3.71 -15.24 -9.20
CA ALA A 258 -4.72 -16.08 -9.83
C ALA A 258 -5.27 -15.44 -11.12
N LEU A 259 -5.52 -14.14 -11.10
CA LEU A 259 -5.97 -13.40 -12.29
C LEU A 259 -4.92 -13.44 -13.41
N CYS A 260 -3.64 -13.27 -13.06
CA CYS A 260 -2.54 -13.42 -14.01
C CYS A 260 -2.53 -14.83 -14.65
N ALA A 261 -2.72 -15.88 -13.86
CA ALA A 261 -2.80 -17.26 -14.36
C ALA A 261 -3.99 -17.48 -15.32
N PHE A 262 -5.13 -16.82 -15.10
CA PHE A 262 -6.28 -16.92 -16.01
C PHE A 262 -5.97 -16.22 -17.35
N ILE A 263 -5.32 -15.08 -17.35
CA ILE A 263 -4.99 -14.32 -18.53
C ILE A 263 -3.87 -14.99 -19.34
N ASN A 264 -2.91 -15.65 -18.68
CA ASN A 264 -1.82 -16.37 -19.34
C ASN A 264 -2.34 -17.49 -20.29
N ARG A 265 -3.55 -18.01 -20.05
CA ARG A 265 -4.20 -19.00 -20.92
C ARG A 265 -4.63 -18.40 -22.27
N LEU A 266 -4.76 -17.08 -22.38
CA LEU A 266 -5.18 -16.39 -23.60
C LEU A 266 -4.02 -16.16 -24.58
N GLY A 267 -2.80 -16.55 -24.20
CA GLY A 267 -1.62 -16.45 -25.05
C GLY A 267 -0.61 -15.38 -24.61
N LEU A 268 0.53 -15.37 -25.28
CA LEU A 268 1.70 -14.55 -24.91
C LEU A 268 1.41 -13.05 -25.01
N GLU A 269 0.75 -12.61 -26.09
CA GLU A 269 0.45 -11.19 -26.32
C GLU A 269 -0.52 -10.65 -25.27
N ALA A 270 -1.56 -11.42 -24.92
CA ALA A 270 -2.51 -11.07 -23.87
C ALA A 270 -1.85 -11.00 -22.50
N SER A 271 -0.99 -11.98 -22.17
CA SER A 271 -0.21 -11.99 -20.93
C SER A 271 0.72 -10.78 -20.83
N SER A 272 1.45 -10.47 -21.92
CA SER A 272 2.35 -9.31 -21.97
C SER A 272 1.58 -8.00 -21.85
N GLY A 273 0.44 -7.88 -22.56
CA GLY A 273 -0.45 -6.71 -22.50
C GLY A 273 -0.99 -6.49 -21.09
N TYR A 274 -1.43 -7.56 -20.42
CA TYR A 274 -1.86 -7.48 -19.01
C TYR A 274 -0.72 -7.03 -18.08
N GLY A 275 0.49 -7.52 -18.29
CA GLY A 275 1.66 -7.10 -17.51
C GLY A 275 1.94 -5.59 -17.64
N VAL A 276 1.79 -5.02 -18.83
CA VAL A 276 1.87 -3.56 -19.07
C VAL A 276 0.71 -2.84 -18.38
N ALA A 277 -0.52 -3.32 -18.56
CA ALA A 277 -1.70 -2.74 -17.94
C ALA A 277 -1.59 -2.71 -16.42
N CYS A 278 -1.07 -3.77 -15.77
CA CYS A 278 -0.85 -3.81 -14.32
C CYS A 278 0.04 -2.69 -13.80
N LYS A 279 1.07 -2.28 -14.56
CA LYS A 279 1.93 -1.16 -14.19
C LYS A 279 1.12 0.15 -14.12
N ILE A 280 0.28 0.39 -15.12
CA ILE A 280 -0.59 1.57 -15.19
C ILE A 280 -1.63 1.52 -14.05
N VAL A 281 -2.26 0.36 -13.82
CA VAL A 281 -3.21 0.13 -12.73
C VAL A 281 -2.58 0.44 -11.37
N ASN A 282 -1.37 -0.03 -11.12
CA ASN A 282 -0.66 0.23 -9.86
C ASN A 282 -0.48 1.73 -9.61
N PHE A 283 -0.10 2.50 -10.63
CA PHE A 283 -0.02 3.96 -10.51
C PHE A 283 -1.39 4.61 -10.27
N ALA A 284 -2.44 4.17 -10.97
CA ALA A 284 -3.79 4.67 -10.78
C ALA A 284 -4.31 4.42 -9.35
N MET A 285 -3.91 3.30 -8.72
CA MET A 285 -4.32 2.93 -7.36
C MET A 285 -3.60 3.70 -6.24
N LEU A 286 -2.55 4.47 -6.54
CA LEU A 286 -1.86 5.28 -5.51
C LEU A 286 -2.78 6.35 -4.90
N VAL A 287 -3.63 6.96 -5.70
CA VAL A 287 -4.57 8.01 -5.24
C VAL A 287 -5.62 7.45 -4.26
N PRO A 288 -6.38 6.40 -4.60
CA PRO A 288 -7.29 5.76 -3.64
C PRO A 288 -6.58 5.30 -2.37
N SER A 289 -5.38 4.72 -2.49
CA SER A 289 -4.59 4.25 -1.34
C SER A 289 -4.19 5.41 -0.40
N ALA A 290 -3.74 6.54 -0.95
CA ALA A 290 -3.44 7.74 -0.19
C ALA A 290 -4.68 8.29 0.53
N LEU A 291 -5.82 8.27 -0.17
CA LEU A 291 -7.10 8.72 0.38
C LEU A 291 -7.56 7.83 1.54
N MET A 292 -7.49 6.49 1.39
CA MET A 292 -7.84 5.54 2.45
C MET A 292 -7.00 5.74 3.70
N GLN A 293 -5.67 5.84 3.55
CA GLN A 293 -4.75 6.03 4.68
C GLN A 293 -5.00 7.37 5.38
N SER A 294 -5.22 8.43 4.61
CA SER A 294 -5.50 9.76 5.14
C SER A 294 -6.84 9.82 5.85
N MET A 295 -7.85 9.17 5.29
CA MET A 295 -9.19 9.09 5.87
C MET A 295 -9.15 8.32 7.19
N ALA A 296 -8.44 7.19 7.27
CA ALA A 296 -8.31 6.42 8.49
C ALA A 296 -7.71 7.24 9.66
N SER A 297 -6.66 8.02 9.37
CA SER A 297 -6.05 8.92 10.36
C SER A 297 -6.99 10.06 10.76
N PHE A 298 -7.63 10.71 9.79
CA PHE A 298 -8.55 11.82 10.03
C PHE A 298 -9.78 11.39 10.85
N VAL A 299 -10.39 10.27 10.47
CA VAL A 299 -11.59 9.73 11.13
C VAL A 299 -11.26 9.24 12.54
N SER A 300 -10.16 8.51 12.73
CA SER A 300 -9.79 7.99 14.07
C SER A 300 -9.63 9.11 15.10
N GLN A 301 -9.02 10.24 14.72
CA GLN A 301 -8.87 11.40 15.60
C GLN A 301 -10.23 12.06 15.91
N ASN A 302 -11.11 12.20 14.92
CA ASN A 302 -12.44 12.77 15.13
C ASN A 302 -13.36 11.87 15.97
N VAL A 303 -13.29 10.55 15.74
CA VAL A 303 -14.04 9.56 16.55
C VAL A 303 -13.54 9.57 18.00
N GLY A 304 -12.22 9.62 18.20
CA GLY A 304 -11.64 9.76 19.54
C GLY A 304 -12.10 11.03 20.27
N ALA A 305 -12.27 12.14 19.53
CA ALA A 305 -12.79 13.40 20.07
C ALA A 305 -14.32 13.44 20.26
N GLY A 306 -15.04 12.34 19.98
CA GLY A 306 -16.50 12.29 20.02
C GLY A 306 -17.19 13.06 18.87
N LYS A 307 -16.42 13.51 17.86
CA LYS A 307 -16.94 14.32 16.74
C LYS A 307 -17.43 13.44 15.56
N HIS A 308 -18.36 12.53 15.85
CA HIS A 308 -18.86 11.54 14.88
C HIS A 308 -19.46 12.19 13.63
N LYS A 309 -20.19 13.31 13.78
CA LYS A 309 -20.75 14.07 12.66
C LYS A 309 -19.65 14.56 11.72
N ARG A 310 -18.52 15.04 12.28
CA ARG A 310 -17.37 15.50 11.50
C ARG A 310 -16.66 14.35 10.80
N ALA A 311 -16.48 13.20 11.47
CA ALA A 311 -15.96 11.97 10.87
C ALA A 311 -16.80 11.52 9.67
N LYS A 312 -18.13 11.59 9.78
CA LYS A 312 -19.08 11.30 8.71
C LYS A 312 -18.96 12.29 7.53
N GLN A 313 -18.90 13.59 7.82
CA GLN A 313 -18.70 14.62 6.81
C GLN A 313 -17.36 14.45 6.08
N SER A 314 -16.30 14.03 6.78
CA SER A 314 -15.00 13.78 6.15
C SER A 314 -15.06 12.63 5.14
N MET A 315 -15.83 11.58 5.38
CA MET A 315 -16.03 10.48 4.44
C MET A 315 -16.64 11.00 3.12
N PHE A 316 -17.72 11.78 3.20
CA PHE A 316 -18.34 12.35 2.00
C PHE A 316 -17.44 13.35 1.27
N THR A 317 -16.69 14.16 2.04
CA THR A 317 -15.67 15.05 1.45
C THR A 317 -14.58 14.24 0.73
N GLY A 318 -14.11 13.13 1.34
CA GLY A 318 -13.15 12.22 0.73
C GLY A 318 -13.67 11.58 -0.55
N ILE A 319 -14.92 11.12 -0.57
CA ILE A 319 -15.60 10.61 -1.77
C ILE A 319 -15.59 11.68 -2.87
N GLY A 320 -15.98 12.93 -2.53
CA GLY A 320 -16.00 14.03 -3.50
C GLY A 320 -14.63 14.33 -4.10
N VAL A 321 -13.59 14.46 -3.26
CA VAL A 321 -12.20 14.65 -3.71
C VAL A 321 -11.74 13.48 -4.56
N GLY A 322 -11.98 12.26 -4.09
CA GLY A 322 -11.61 11.03 -4.80
C GLY A 322 -12.29 10.92 -6.16
N LEU A 323 -13.58 11.25 -6.27
CA LEU A 323 -14.31 11.23 -7.54
C LEU A 323 -13.78 12.26 -8.54
N VAL A 324 -13.44 13.47 -8.11
CA VAL A 324 -12.83 14.47 -9.00
C VAL A 324 -11.53 13.95 -9.59
N ILE A 325 -10.63 13.42 -8.76
CA ILE A 325 -9.36 12.86 -9.23
C ILE A 325 -9.60 11.58 -10.03
N GLY A 326 -10.51 10.71 -9.56
CA GLY A 326 -10.89 9.47 -10.23
C GLY A 326 -11.46 9.69 -11.62
N CYS A 327 -12.26 10.75 -11.83
CA CYS A 327 -12.73 11.14 -13.15
C CYS A 327 -11.59 11.54 -14.08
N CYS A 328 -10.61 12.30 -13.60
CA CYS A 328 -9.43 12.65 -14.40
C CYS A 328 -8.64 11.40 -14.80
N VAL A 329 -8.41 10.47 -13.85
CA VAL A 329 -7.71 9.21 -14.10
C VAL A 329 -8.53 8.32 -15.02
N PHE A 330 -9.85 8.23 -14.83
CA PHE A 330 -10.77 7.50 -15.72
C PHE A 330 -10.65 7.98 -17.17
N LEU A 331 -10.77 9.28 -17.39
CA LEU A 331 -10.68 9.86 -18.74
C LEU A 331 -9.30 9.61 -19.36
N LEU A 332 -8.24 9.74 -18.57
CA LEU A 332 -6.88 9.49 -19.05
C LEU A 332 -6.69 8.02 -19.45
N VAL A 333 -7.07 7.07 -18.60
CA VAL A 333 -6.93 5.62 -18.85
C VAL A 333 -7.85 5.15 -19.97
N PHE A 334 -9.09 5.64 -20.01
CA PHE A 334 -10.09 5.22 -20.98
C PHE A 334 -9.83 5.79 -22.38
N LEU A 335 -9.40 7.06 -22.48
CA LEU A 335 -9.20 7.74 -23.77
C LEU A 335 -7.77 7.64 -24.31
N LYS A 336 -6.77 7.46 -23.42
CA LYS A 336 -5.34 7.50 -23.77
C LYS A 336 -4.57 6.31 -23.18
N GLY A 337 -5.24 5.20 -22.89
CA GLY A 337 -4.59 4.00 -22.36
C GLY A 337 -3.61 3.37 -23.34
N ASP A 338 -3.81 3.54 -24.64
CA ASP A 338 -2.87 3.18 -25.71
C ASP A 338 -1.55 3.96 -25.59
N LEU A 339 -1.64 5.29 -25.45
CA LEU A 339 -0.47 6.16 -25.24
C LEU A 339 0.26 5.83 -23.94
N LEU A 340 -0.49 5.57 -22.85
CA LEU A 340 0.11 5.17 -21.56
C LEU A 340 0.82 3.82 -21.69
N SER A 341 0.27 2.88 -22.43
CA SER A 341 0.85 1.56 -22.66
C SER A 341 2.10 1.64 -23.54
N SER A 342 2.13 2.53 -24.53
CA SER A 342 3.27 2.73 -25.43
C SER A 342 4.52 3.28 -24.72
N ILE A 343 4.38 3.84 -23.50
CA ILE A 343 5.52 4.23 -22.66
C ILE A 343 6.34 3.00 -22.23
N PHE A 344 5.70 1.84 -22.10
CA PHE A 344 6.32 0.62 -21.58
C PHE A 344 6.76 -0.37 -22.66
N THR A 345 6.19 -0.29 -23.86
CA THR A 345 6.51 -1.19 -24.98
C THR A 345 6.22 -0.54 -26.32
N THR A 346 7.00 -0.90 -27.33
CA THR A 346 6.79 -0.48 -28.73
C THR A 346 6.04 -1.52 -29.56
N ASP A 347 5.75 -2.70 -28.98
CA ASP A 347 4.99 -3.75 -29.67
C ASP A 347 3.51 -3.38 -29.74
N ALA A 348 3.03 -3.18 -30.97
CA ALA A 348 1.66 -2.73 -31.23
C ALA A 348 0.59 -3.74 -30.72
N ALA A 349 0.85 -5.05 -30.81
CA ALA A 349 -0.07 -6.07 -30.33
C ALA A 349 -0.17 -6.03 -28.80
N VAL A 350 0.96 -5.92 -28.13
CA VAL A 350 1.01 -5.79 -26.64
C VAL A 350 0.32 -4.51 -26.18
N VAL A 351 0.54 -3.38 -26.88
CA VAL A 351 -0.14 -2.10 -26.57
C VAL A 351 -1.65 -2.24 -26.74
N ALA A 352 -2.12 -2.89 -27.83
CA ALA A 352 -3.54 -3.10 -28.07
C ALA A 352 -4.19 -3.94 -26.95
N HIS A 353 -3.57 -5.05 -26.56
CA HIS A 353 -4.05 -5.91 -25.47
C HIS A 353 -4.03 -5.19 -24.11
N ALA A 354 -2.99 -4.40 -23.81
CA ALA A 354 -2.93 -3.59 -22.62
C ALA A 354 -4.09 -2.57 -22.56
N TYR A 355 -4.32 -1.89 -23.69
CA TYR A 355 -5.41 -0.93 -23.80
C TYR A 355 -6.80 -1.58 -23.68
N ASP A 356 -6.98 -2.77 -24.24
CA ASP A 356 -8.23 -3.52 -24.10
C ASP A 356 -8.52 -3.86 -22.61
N TYR A 357 -7.53 -4.28 -21.85
CA TYR A 357 -7.70 -4.48 -20.41
C TYR A 357 -8.03 -3.17 -19.69
N LEU A 358 -7.31 -2.09 -20.02
CA LEU A 358 -7.49 -0.78 -19.40
C LEU A 358 -8.87 -0.18 -19.67
N LYS A 359 -9.47 -0.40 -20.84
CA LYS A 359 -10.86 0.00 -21.12
C LYS A 359 -11.86 -0.65 -20.17
N GLY A 360 -11.71 -1.96 -19.94
CA GLY A 360 -12.56 -2.68 -18.98
C GLY A 360 -12.32 -2.27 -17.52
N PHE A 361 -11.07 -1.97 -17.20
CA PHE A 361 -10.67 -1.55 -15.85
C PHE A 361 -11.01 -0.09 -15.53
N ALA A 362 -11.04 0.81 -16.51
CA ALA A 362 -11.14 2.26 -16.28
C ALA A 362 -12.26 2.66 -15.29
N PRO A 363 -13.50 2.10 -15.33
CA PRO A 363 -14.55 2.44 -14.36
C PRO A 363 -14.18 2.15 -12.92
N GLU A 364 -13.21 1.25 -12.66
CA GLU A 364 -12.70 0.94 -11.34
C GLU A 364 -12.14 2.17 -10.62
N THR A 365 -11.54 3.10 -11.35
CA THR A 365 -10.98 4.33 -10.77
C THR A 365 -12.02 5.22 -10.10
N LEU A 366 -13.28 5.18 -10.58
CA LEU A 366 -14.41 5.86 -9.95
C LEU A 366 -14.94 5.07 -8.75
N GLY A 367 -15.08 3.74 -8.91
CA GLY A 367 -15.51 2.84 -7.85
C GLY A 367 -14.57 2.88 -6.64
N THR A 368 -13.27 2.82 -6.89
CA THR A 368 -12.26 2.85 -5.82
C THR A 368 -12.22 4.18 -5.07
N ALA A 369 -12.54 5.31 -5.71
CA ALA A 369 -12.66 6.59 -5.01
C ALA A 369 -13.74 6.55 -3.90
N ILE A 370 -14.87 5.92 -4.17
CA ILE A 370 -15.95 5.72 -3.19
C ILE A 370 -15.53 4.66 -2.17
N LEU A 371 -15.14 3.49 -2.63
CA LEU A 371 -14.85 2.33 -1.79
C LEU A 371 -13.73 2.62 -0.79
N PHE A 372 -12.59 3.16 -1.25
CA PHE A 372 -11.42 3.42 -0.39
C PHE A 372 -11.69 4.54 0.62
N SER A 373 -12.51 5.54 0.27
CA SER A 373 -12.97 6.55 1.23
C SER A 373 -13.83 5.92 2.34
N MET A 374 -14.74 5.02 1.98
CA MET A 374 -15.56 4.29 2.95
C MET A 374 -14.72 3.31 3.79
N MET A 375 -13.79 2.58 3.18
CA MET A 375 -12.85 1.70 3.90
C MET A 375 -12.02 2.49 4.90
N GLY A 376 -11.48 3.65 4.51
CA GLY A 376 -10.76 4.55 5.42
C GLY A 376 -11.64 5.04 6.58
N TYR A 377 -12.91 5.34 6.32
CA TYR A 377 -13.88 5.69 7.36
C TYR A 377 -14.13 4.52 8.33
N PHE A 378 -14.33 3.31 7.83
CA PHE A 378 -14.52 2.12 8.69
C PHE A 378 -13.25 1.78 9.47
N ASN A 379 -12.08 1.89 8.87
CA ASN A 379 -10.79 1.68 9.54
C ASN A 379 -10.60 2.66 10.70
N GLY A 380 -10.89 3.95 10.49
CA GLY A 380 -10.84 4.96 11.53
C GLY A 380 -11.87 4.76 12.64
N ASN A 381 -13.01 4.12 12.35
CA ASN A 381 -14.03 3.70 13.32
C ASN A 381 -13.73 2.34 13.99
N ASN A 382 -12.57 1.74 13.75
CA ASN A 382 -12.18 0.43 14.29
C ASN A 382 -13.07 -0.75 13.79
N LYS A 383 -13.63 -0.64 12.58
CA LYS A 383 -14.46 -1.68 11.94
C LYS A 383 -13.67 -2.48 10.90
N THR A 384 -12.41 -2.76 11.18
CA THR A 384 -11.47 -3.40 10.25
C THR A 384 -11.83 -4.85 9.93
N VAL A 385 -12.47 -5.57 10.87
CA VAL A 385 -13.00 -6.92 10.61
C VAL A 385 -14.08 -6.89 9.53
N PHE A 386 -14.95 -5.86 9.53
CA PHE A 386 -15.93 -5.67 8.46
C PHE A 386 -15.22 -5.37 7.13
N VAL A 387 -14.20 -4.49 7.14
CA VAL A 387 -13.43 -4.15 5.93
C VAL A 387 -12.76 -5.40 5.35
N MET A 388 -12.17 -6.25 6.21
CA MET A 388 -11.62 -7.55 5.81
C MET A 388 -12.71 -8.44 5.18
N ALA A 389 -13.83 -8.64 5.85
CA ALA A 389 -14.90 -9.51 5.36
C ALA A 389 -15.46 -9.02 4.02
N GLN A 390 -15.69 -7.70 3.88
CA GLN A 390 -16.12 -7.07 2.63
C GLN A 390 -15.09 -7.28 1.51
N GLY A 391 -13.79 -7.05 1.80
CA GLY A 391 -12.72 -7.25 0.83
C GLY A 391 -12.59 -8.71 0.38
N LEU A 392 -12.77 -9.68 1.29
CA LEU A 392 -12.77 -11.10 0.97
C LEU A 392 -13.95 -11.49 0.07
N ILE A 393 -15.16 -11.02 0.40
CA ILE A 393 -16.35 -11.25 -0.43
C ILE A 393 -16.11 -10.66 -1.83
N GLN A 394 -15.71 -9.40 -1.91
CA GLN A 394 -15.44 -8.71 -3.16
C GLN A 394 -14.40 -9.44 -4.02
N THR A 395 -13.30 -9.87 -3.42
CA THR A 395 -12.16 -10.43 -4.14
C THR A 395 -12.36 -11.90 -4.47
N LEU A 396 -12.69 -12.73 -3.47
CA LEU A 396 -12.73 -14.19 -3.63
C LEU A 396 -14.07 -14.69 -4.17
N LEU A 397 -15.18 -14.05 -3.81
CA LEU A 397 -16.52 -14.52 -4.21
C LEU A 397 -17.08 -13.80 -5.44
N VAL A 398 -16.53 -12.63 -5.79
CA VAL A 398 -17.03 -11.86 -6.96
C VAL A 398 -15.94 -11.74 -8.02
N ARG A 399 -14.82 -11.07 -7.70
CA ARG A 399 -13.80 -10.73 -8.70
C ARG A 399 -13.16 -11.97 -9.33
N LEU A 400 -12.70 -12.93 -8.54
CA LEU A 400 -12.03 -14.11 -9.06
C LEU A 400 -12.97 -15.03 -9.86
N PRO A 401 -14.16 -15.41 -9.35
CA PRO A 401 -15.08 -16.23 -10.13
C PRO A 401 -15.55 -15.56 -11.42
N LEU A 402 -15.79 -14.24 -11.39
CA LEU A 402 -16.20 -13.49 -12.55
C LEU A 402 -15.09 -13.40 -13.60
N ALA A 403 -13.85 -13.10 -13.19
CA ALA A 403 -12.70 -13.07 -14.07
C ALA A 403 -12.42 -14.45 -14.68
N TYR A 404 -12.50 -15.52 -13.88
CA TYR A 404 -12.39 -16.89 -14.37
C TYR A 404 -13.48 -17.19 -15.41
N TYR A 405 -14.76 -16.95 -15.09
CA TYR A 405 -15.87 -17.15 -16.01
C TYR A 405 -15.67 -16.41 -17.32
N MET A 406 -15.25 -15.13 -17.27
CA MET A 406 -14.99 -14.33 -18.47
C MET A 406 -13.77 -14.84 -19.28
N SER A 407 -12.79 -15.48 -18.63
CA SER A 407 -11.59 -16.00 -19.29
C SER A 407 -11.82 -17.30 -20.06
N ILE A 408 -12.87 -18.09 -19.70
CA ILE A 408 -13.18 -19.36 -20.34
C ILE A 408 -14.25 -19.27 -21.46
N GLN A 409 -14.81 -18.08 -21.68
CA GLN A 409 -15.81 -17.88 -22.73
C GLN A 409 -15.18 -17.99 -24.12
N PRO A 410 -15.92 -18.47 -25.14
CA PRO A 410 -15.42 -18.54 -26.53
C PRO A 410 -14.94 -17.19 -27.08
N ASN A 411 -15.53 -16.09 -26.60
CA ASN A 411 -15.18 -14.72 -26.96
C ASN A 411 -14.50 -14.02 -25.77
N ALA A 412 -13.57 -14.70 -25.10
CA ALA A 412 -12.78 -14.10 -24.02
C ALA A 412 -11.98 -12.90 -24.56
N SER A 413 -12.05 -11.80 -23.85
CA SER A 413 -11.28 -10.59 -24.17
C SER A 413 -10.76 -9.94 -22.89
N LEU A 414 -9.63 -9.25 -22.99
CA LEU A 414 -9.06 -8.54 -21.86
C LEU A 414 -9.98 -7.44 -21.33
N THR A 415 -10.78 -6.81 -22.19
CA THR A 415 -11.80 -5.83 -21.79
C THR A 415 -12.84 -6.46 -20.86
N LYS A 416 -13.38 -7.64 -21.21
CA LYS A 416 -14.34 -8.35 -20.35
C LYS A 416 -13.71 -8.73 -19.02
N ILE A 417 -12.51 -9.31 -19.03
CA ILE A 417 -11.80 -9.70 -17.79
C ILE A 417 -11.50 -8.47 -16.94
N GLY A 418 -11.11 -7.34 -17.56
CA GLY A 418 -10.89 -6.07 -16.87
C GLY A 418 -12.13 -5.55 -16.15
N MET A 419 -13.33 -5.80 -16.69
CA MET A 419 -14.59 -5.41 -16.04
C MET A 419 -14.90 -6.18 -14.74
N ALA A 420 -14.22 -7.29 -14.46
CA ALA A 420 -14.39 -8.00 -13.20
C ALA A 420 -14.01 -7.13 -11.98
N ALA A 421 -13.06 -6.20 -12.14
CA ALA A 421 -12.67 -5.27 -11.08
C ALA A 421 -13.81 -4.28 -10.74
N PRO A 422 -14.32 -3.43 -11.64
CA PRO A 422 -15.36 -2.45 -11.29
C PRO A 422 -16.68 -3.12 -10.86
N ILE A 423 -17.03 -4.30 -11.41
CA ILE A 423 -18.22 -5.03 -10.96
C ILE A 423 -18.05 -5.48 -9.51
N SER A 424 -16.90 -6.05 -9.16
CA SER A 424 -16.62 -6.47 -7.79
C SER A 424 -16.58 -5.28 -6.83
N THR A 425 -16.05 -4.15 -7.25
CA THR A 425 -16.01 -2.92 -6.46
C THR A 425 -17.42 -2.35 -6.23
N ALA A 426 -18.32 -2.44 -7.21
CA ALA A 426 -19.72 -2.06 -7.03
C ALA A 426 -20.38 -2.91 -5.91
N VAL A 427 -20.13 -4.22 -5.89
CA VAL A 427 -20.59 -5.09 -4.79
C VAL A 427 -19.99 -4.65 -3.45
N GLY A 428 -18.68 -4.36 -3.42
CA GLY A 428 -18.02 -3.82 -2.23
C GLY A 428 -18.65 -2.53 -1.71
N ILE A 429 -19.00 -1.60 -2.60
CA ILE A 429 -19.67 -0.35 -2.25
C ILE A 429 -21.06 -0.63 -1.65
N VAL A 430 -21.83 -1.55 -2.24
CA VAL A 430 -23.16 -1.93 -1.70
C VAL A 430 -23.03 -2.49 -0.29
N LEU A 431 -22.05 -3.37 -0.02
CA LEU A 431 -21.79 -3.90 1.32
C LEU A 431 -21.40 -2.77 2.29
N CYS A 432 -20.56 -1.84 1.86
CA CYS A 432 -20.15 -0.68 2.65
C CYS A 432 -21.34 0.23 2.97
N ILE A 433 -22.22 0.50 2.01
CA ILE A 433 -23.46 1.29 2.23
C ILE A 433 -24.37 0.56 3.23
N GLY A 434 -24.55 -0.75 3.09
CA GLY A 434 -25.34 -1.56 4.04
C GLY A 434 -24.82 -1.46 5.47
N CYS A 435 -23.50 -1.62 5.66
CA CYS A 435 -22.86 -1.47 6.98
C CYS A 435 -23.00 -0.04 7.52
N TYR A 436 -22.81 0.97 6.67
CA TYR A 436 -22.97 2.38 7.04
C TYR A 436 -24.40 2.66 7.54
N LEU A 437 -25.40 2.22 6.81
CA LEU A 437 -26.82 2.38 7.20
C LEU A 437 -27.14 1.62 8.49
N TYR A 438 -26.60 0.41 8.67
CA TYR A 438 -26.75 -0.35 9.90
C TYR A 438 -26.16 0.37 11.11
N MET A 439 -24.95 0.92 11.00
CA MET A 439 -24.28 1.66 12.08
C MET A 439 -25.06 2.92 12.51
N HIS A 440 -25.82 3.55 11.60
CA HIS A 440 -26.53 4.81 11.86
C HIS A 440 -28.05 4.66 12.02
N ARG A 441 -28.55 3.42 12.09
CA ARG A 441 -29.99 3.16 12.32
C ARG A 441 -30.51 3.74 13.64
N GLY A 442 -29.65 3.85 14.68
CA GLY A 442 -30.01 4.39 15.99
C GLY A 442 -30.02 5.91 16.08
N GLU A 443 -29.26 6.61 15.21
CA GLU A 443 -29.14 8.08 15.27
C GLU A 443 -30.40 8.83 14.78
N LYS A 444 -31.32 8.17 14.07
CA LYS A 444 -32.57 8.75 13.59
C LYS A 444 -33.71 8.71 14.62
N LYS A 445 -33.47 8.18 15.83
CA LYS A 445 -34.50 8.04 16.88
C LYS A 445 -34.30 8.96 18.08
N VAL A 446 -33.38 9.94 18.01
CA VAL A 446 -33.19 10.98 19.03
C VAL A 446 -33.38 12.35 18.43
#